data_0d965d4005ef02e1491239b07790c3bd
#
_entry.id   0d965d4005ef02e1491239b07790c3bd
#
_cell.length_a   1.000
_cell.length_b   1.000
_cell.length_c   1.000
_cell.angle_alpha   90.00
_cell.angle_beta   90.00
_cell.angle_gamma   90.00
#
_symmetry.space_group_name_H-M   'P 1'
#
loop_
_entity.id
_entity.type
_entity.pdbx_description
1 polymer ?
#
loop_
_entity_poly.entity_id
_entity_poly.type
_entity_poly.pdbx_seq_one_letter_code
_entity_poly.pdbx_strand_id
1 'polypeptide(L)'
;QLPGFEQIDQSKIGVKSFPGNQKPAASGVSVSGTAEVGQTNTAAYTFSDADGDSEGATIANYYISESRDDLFYLNWKKVSDNMTRTEFTVTPICEGKWIRCKLTPVDSRGAQGTPVWSEPVFVAFTSTVDKTEFRALVDEAKAKVEAAQIGDEPGQWTQKEIDLITAAIADAEAVLAKDPISQYDFDLGVAAFQKAYTRFCNNQNAGTATDVIEIDALIEDTENWTPYSGNKAGKPTFKGG
;
A
#
# COMPACT_ATOMS: atom_id res chain seq x y z
N GLN A 1 30.84 45.19 -54.62
CA GLN A 1 30.18 43.90 -54.87
C GLN A 1 31.22 42.80 -54.71
N LEU A 2 31.04 41.91 -53.71
CA LEU A 2 31.86 40.74 -53.66
C LEU A 2 31.42 39.73 -54.71
N PRO A 3 32.30 39.28 -55.61
CA PRO A 3 31.93 38.27 -56.56
C PRO A 3 31.79 36.91 -55.90
N GLY A 4 30.65 36.29 -56.16
CA GLY A 4 30.44 34.90 -55.76
C GLY A 4 29.22 34.59 -54.87
N PHE A 5 28.39 35.58 -54.58
CA PHE A 5 27.11 35.28 -53.92
C PHE A 5 26.03 35.20 -55.01
N GLU A 6 25.81 33.98 -55.51
CA GLU A 6 24.57 33.70 -56.24
C GLU A 6 23.42 33.82 -55.22
N GLN A 7 22.40 34.63 -55.56
CA GLN A 7 21.19 34.69 -54.80
C GLN A 7 20.57 33.29 -54.81
N ILE A 8 20.53 32.66 -53.67
CA ILE A 8 19.81 31.39 -53.47
C ILE A 8 18.33 31.69 -53.75
N ASP A 9 17.82 31.08 -54.80
CA ASP A 9 16.40 31.16 -55.16
C ASP A 9 15.56 30.53 -54.03
N GLN A 10 15.01 31.38 -53.19
CA GLN A 10 14.20 30.96 -52.04
C GLN A 10 12.95 30.18 -52.45
N SER A 11 12.51 30.26 -53.72
CA SER A 11 11.39 29.45 -54.21
C SER A 11 11.74 27.96 -54.35
N LYS A 12 13.05 27.64 -54.38
CA LYS A 12 13.55 26.25 -54.44
C LYS A 12 13.96 25.68 -53.10
N ILE A 13 13.89 26.44 -52.03
CA ILE A 13 14.01 25.92 -50.69
C ILE A 13 12.65 25.29 -50.33
N GLY A 14 12.46 24.05 -50.77
CA GLY A 14 11.37 23.23 -50.25
C GLY A 14 11.57 23.11 -48.75
N VAL A 15 10.81 23.89 -47.98
CA VAL A 15 10.63 23.60 -46.53
C VAL A 15 9.97 22.23 -46.50
N LYS A 16 10.77 21.17 -46.36
CA LYS A 16 10.22 19.90 -45.94
C LYS A 16 9.65 20.16 -44.56
N SER A 17 8.34 20.35 -44.48
CA SER A 17 7.61 20.21 -43.26
C SER A 17 7.90 18.77 -42.81
N PHE A 18 8.77 18.60 -41.83
CA PHE A 18 8.84 17.34 -41.12
C PHE A 18 7.54 17.25 -40.34
N PRO A 19 6.66 16.29 -40.64
CA PRO A 19 5.52 16.06 -39.76
C PRO A 19 6.07 15.90 -38.33
N GLY A 20 5.52 16.65 -37.39
CA GLY A 20 5.92 16.54 -36.01
C GLY A 20 5.74 15.06 -35.55
N ASN A 21 6.59 14.59 -34.65
CA ASN A 21 6.50 13.24 -34.11
C ASN A 21 5.07 12.93 -33.68
N GLN A 22 4.48 11.89 -34.23
CA GLN A 22 3.15 11.42 -33.87
C GLN A 22 3.26 10.49 -32.63
N LYS A 23 2.17 10.41 -31.88
CA LYS A 23 2.14 9.54 -30.69
C LYS A 23 1.90 8.10 -31.13
N PRO A 24 2.64 7.14 -30.56
CA PRO A 24 2.41 5.73 -30.83
C PRO A 24 1.07 5.25 -30.24
N ALA A 25 0.61 4.11 -30.72
CA ALA A 25 -0.56 3.43 -30.22
C ALA A 25 -0.23 1.98 -29.84
N ALA A 26 -1.00 1.43 -28.90
CA ALA A 26 -0.99 0.01 -28.59
C ALA A 26 -2.38 -0.57 -28.75
N SER A 27 -2.47 -1.81 -29.21
CA SER A 27 -3.72 -2.55 -29.35
C SER A 27 -3.56 -4.00 -28.87
N GLY A 28 -4.68 -4.68 -28.61
CA GLY A 28 -4.66 -6.06 -28.16
C GLY A 28 -3.96 -6.29 -26.83
N VAL A 29 -3.97 -5.30 -25.92
CA VAL A 29 -3.27 -5.39 -24.64
C VAL A 29 -3.92 -6.49 -23.79
N SER A 30 -3.10 -7.45 -23.36
CA SER A 30 -3.54 -8.56 -22.52
C SER A 30 -2.45 -8.92 -21.50
N VAL A 31 -2.86 -9.57 -20.41
CA VAL A 31 -1.95 -10.19 -19.44
C VAL A 31 -1.86 -11.67 -19.78
N SER A 32 -0.67 -12.16 -20.12
CA SER A 32 -0.39 -13.56 -20.44
C SER A 32 0.48 -14.21 -19.35
N GLY A 33 0.40 -15.53 -19.23
CA GLY A 33 1.08 -16.31 -18.21
C GLY A 33 0.10 -16.90 -17.20
N THR A 34 0.63 -17.64 -16.23
CA THR A 34 -0.18 -18.20 -15.14
C THR A 34 -0.38 -17.18 -14.06
N ALA A 35 -1.65 -16.82 -13.79
CA ALA A 35 -2.00 -15.85 -12.77
C ALA A 35 -2.02 -16.51 -11.37
N GLU A 36 -0.85 -16.84 -10.86
CA GLU A 36 -0.61 -17.45 -9.54
C GLU A 36 0.57 -16.76 -8.86
N VAL A 37 0.56 -16.75 -7.53
CA VAL A 37 1.64 -16.16 -6.73
C VAL A 37 2.99 -16.81 -7.07
N GLY A 38 4.00 -15.97 -7.28
CA GLY A 38 5.36 -16.41 -7.66
C GLY A 38 5.56 -16.61 -9.16
N GLN A 39 4.50 -16.65 -9.97
CA GLN A 39 4.60 -16.76 -11.43
C GLN A 39 4.80 -15.39 -12.08
N THR A 40 5.47 -15.39 -13.22
CA THR A 40 5.67 -14.16 -14.01
C THR A 40 4.62 -14.06 -15.10
N ASN A 41 3.88 -12.95 -15.09
CA ASN A 41 2.96 -12.57 -16.14
C ASN A 41 3.59 -11.50 -17.02
N THR A 42 3.21 -11.49 -18.32
CA THR A 42 3.74 -10.56 -19.31
C THR A 42 2.59 -9.80 -19.96
N ALA A 43 2.72 -8.49 -20.11
CA ALA A 43 1.81 -7.71 -20.95
C ALA A 43 2.13 -7.97 -22.43
N ALA A 44 1.18 -8.59 -23.14
CA ALA A 44 1.24 -8.79 -24.57
C ALA A 44 0.42 -7.69 -25.27
N TYR A 45 0.92 -7.16 -26.38
CA TYR A 45 0.27 -6.10 -27.16
C TYR A 45 0.88 -5.98 -28.56
N THR A 46 0.22 -5.21 -29.42
CA THR A 46 0.76 -4.81 -30.72
C THR A 46 1.04 -3.31 -30.67
N PHE A 47 2.32 -2.94 -30.89
CA PHE A 47 2.74 -1.55 -31.02
C PHE A 47 2.52 -1.06 -32.45
N SER A 48 2.15 0.19 -32.63
CA SER A 48 2.08 0.86 -33.94
C SER A 48 2.40 2.34 -33.79
N ASP A 49 3.03 2.89 -34.81
CA ASP A 49 3.36 4.30 -34.90
C ASP A 49 3.06 4.80 -36.31
N ALA A 50 2.41 5.97 -36.43
CA ALA A 50 1.90 6.48 -37.73
C ALA A 50 2.97 7.08 -38.61
N ASP A 51 4.10 7.55 -38.05
CA ASP A 51 5.24 8.06 -38.77
C ASP A 51 6.40 7.04 -38.86
N GLY A 52 6.15 5.81 -38.36
CA GLY A 52 7.03 4.66 -38.55
C GLY A 52 8.19 4.61 -37.55
N ASP A 53 8.11 5.35 -36.47
CA ASP A 53 9.09 5.26 -35.41
C ASP A 53 9.01 3.88 -34.70
N SER A 54 10.18 3.36 -34.37
CA SER A 54 10.24 2.09 -33.59
C SER A 54 9.79 2.27 -32.16
N GLU A 55 9.43 1.19 -31.52
CA GLU A 55 9.10 1.18 -30.10
C GLU A 55 10.30 1.60 -29.25
N GLY A 56 10.03 2.44 -28.22
CA GLY A 56 10.96 2.86 -27.21
C GLY A 56 10.70 2.20 -25.87
N ALA A 57 10.77 2.98 -24.77
CA ALA A 57 10.59 2.48 -23.40
C ALA A 57 9.10 2.46 -23.01
N THR A 58 8.31 1.61 -23.66
CA THR A 58 6.88 1.38 -23.31
C THR A 58 6.73 1.04 -21.83
N ILE A 59 5.75 1.66 -21.16
CA ILE A 59 5.53 1.56 -19.72
C ILE A 59 4.36 0.62 -19.44
N ALA A 60 4.61 -0.44 -18.67
CA ALA A 60 3.59 -1.35 -18.17
C ALA A 60 3.43 -1.16 -16.64
N ASN A 61 2.21 -0.95 -16.20
CA ASN A 61 1.86 -0.88 -14.79
C ASN A 61 0.76 -1.89 -14.49
N TYR A 62 0.94 -2.66 -13.40
CA TYR A 62 -0.03 -3.65 -12.97
C TYR A 62 -0.84 -3.14 -11.80
N TYR A 63 -2.14 -3.47 -11.80
CA TYR A 63 -3.12 -3.03 -10.83
C TYR A 63 -3.98 -4.20 -10.40
N ILE A 64 -4.40 -4.22 -9.13
CA ILE A 64 -5.31 -5.21 -8.57
C ILE A 64 -6.60 -4.57 -8.07
N SER A 65 -7.70 -5.34 -8.12
CA SER A 65 -8.99 -5.00 -7.52
C SER A 65 -9.66 -6.26 -6.94
N GLU A 66 -10.49 -6.08 -5.93
CA GLU A 66 -11.35 -7.14 -5.38
C GLU A 66 -12.47 -7.53 -6.37
N SER A 67 -12.87 -6.62 -7.27
CA SER A 67 -13.92 -6.85 -8.25
C SER A 67 -13.41 -6.75 -9.68
N ARG A 68 -13.86 -7.68 -10.55
CA ARG A 68 -13.56 -7.67 -11.97
C ARG A 68 -14.10 -6.42 -12.67
N ASP A 69 -15.33 -6.05 -12.34
CA ASP A 69 -16.11 -5.05 -13.05
C ASP A 69 -16.02 -3.66 -12.41
N ASP A 70 -14.94 -3.44 -11.67
CA ASP A 70 -14.70 -2.16 -11.04
C ASP A 70 -14.40 -1.09 -12.10
N LEU A 71 -15.44 -0.31 -12.44
CA LEU A 71 -15.37 0.75 -13.45
C LEU A 71 -14.62 2.00 -12.97
N PHE A 72 -14.45 2.14 -11.67
CA PHE A 72 -13.73 3.26 -11.07
C PHE A 72 -12.25 2.91 -10.91
N TYR A 73 -11.35 3.64 -11.61
CA TYR A 73 -9.90 3.42 -11.45
C TYR A 73 -9.42 3.64 -10.03
N LEU A 74 -10.21 4.30 -9.17
CA LEU A 74 -9.89 4.54 -7.76
C LEU A 74 -9.83 3.25 -6.94
N ASN A 75 -10.52 2.20 -7.37
CA ASN A 75 -10.55 0.91 -6.70
C ASN A 75 -9.46 -0.05 -7.22
N TRP A 76 -8.75 0.33 -8.28
CA TRP A 76 -7.63 -0.42 -8.80
C TRP A 76 -6.34 0.06 -8.16
N LYS A 77 -5.81 -0.74 -7.23
CA LYS A 77 -4.56 -0.45 -6.53
C LYS A 77 -3.37 -0.85 -7.38
N LYS A 78 -2.44 0.08 -7.61
CA LYS A 78 -1.19 -0.21 -8.30
C LYS A 78 -0.29 -1.10 -7.45
N VAL A 79 0.24 -2.18 -8.04
CA VAL A 79 1.10 -3.17 -7.37
C VAL A 79 2.49 -3.31 -8.01
N SER A 80 2.74 -2.61 -9.11
CA SER A 80 4.07 -2.53 -9.73
C SER A 80 4.58 -1.10 -9.71
N ASP A 81 5.89 -0.92 -9.68
CA ASP A 81 6.51 0.37 -10.00
C ASP A 81 6.34 0.67 -11.50
N ASN A 82 6.66 1.93 -11.92
CA ASN A 82 6.65 2.29 -13.33
C ASN A 82 7.73 1.46 -14.05
N MET A 83 7.30 0.37 -14.68
CA MET A 83 8.22 -0.57 -15.30
C MET A 83 8.28 -0.32 -16.81
N THR A 84 9.48 -0.15 -17.32
CA THR A 84 9.78 -0.27 -18.75
C THR A 84 9.85 -1.74 -19.20
N ARG A 85 9.55 -2.67 -18.28
CA ARG A 85 9.42 -4.11 -18.54
C ARG A 85 7.96 -4.46 -18.63
N THR A 86 7.63 -5.34 -19.56
CA THR A 86 6.28 -5.89 -19.70
C THR A 86 6.00 -7.01 -18.70
N GLU A 87 7.01 -7.50 -18.02
CA GLU A 87 6.95 -8.64 -17.07
C GLU A 87 6.64 -8.17 -15.66
N PHE A 88 5.79 -8.93 -14.97
CA PHE A 88 5.43 -8.72 -13.57
C PHE A 88 5.34 -10.07 -12.84
N THR A 89 6.10 -10.23 -11.77
CA THR A 89 5.95 -11.38 -10.88
C THR A 89 4.79 -11.16 -9.93
N VAL A 90 3.83 -12.06 -9.96
CA VAL A 90 2.63 -12.02 -9.11
C VAL A 90 3.03 -12.17 -7.66
N THR A 91 2.75 -11.15 -6.86
CA THR A 91 3.09 -11.12 -5.43
C THR A 91 1.91 -11.60 -4.56
N PRO A 92 2.13 -11.99 -3.30
CA PRO A 92 1.07 -12.49 -2.42
C PRO A 92 -0.13 -11.56 -2.25
N ILE A 93 0.07 -10.23 -2.35
CA ILE A 93 -1.03 -9.26 -2.28
C ILE A 93 -2.03 -9.39 -3.42
N CYS A 94 -1.64 -10.05 -4.53
CA CYS A 94 -2.50 -10.24 -5.71
C CYS A 94 -3.43 -11.45 -5.57
N GLU A 95 -3.13 -12.39 -4.67
CA GLU A 95 -3.88 -13.64 -4.52
C GLU A 95 -5.36 -13.38 -4.22
N GLY A 96 -6.25 -14.06 -4.93
CA GLY A 96 -7.68 -13.89 -4.79
C GLY A 96 -8.24 -12.59 -5.37
N LYS A 97 -7.43 -11.82 -6.09
CA LYS A 97 -7.82 -10.55 -6.70
C LYS A 97 -7.75 -10.59 -8.22
N TRP A 98 -8.40 -9.64 -8.85
CA TRP A 98 -8.30 -9.41 -10.29
C TRP A 98 -7.09 -8.54 -10.58
N ILE A 99 -6.25 -8.94 -11.56
CA ILE A 99 -5.08 -8.20 -12.01
C ILE A 99 -5.29 -7.73 -13.45
N ARG A 100 -4.87 -6.52 -13.78
CA ARG A 100 -4.81 -6.00 -15.15
C ARG A 100 -3.60 -5.10 -15.35
N CYS A 101 -3.18 -4.96 -16.59
CA CYS A 101 -2.09 -4.09 -17.01
C CYS A 101 -2.65 -2.79 -17.62
N LYS A 102 -2.07 -1.66 -17.23
CA LYS A 102 -2.17 -0.37 -17.92
C LYS A 102 -0.88 -0.14 -18.70
N LEU A 103 -0.96 -0.20 -20.00
CA LEU A 103 0.17 -0.06 -20.89
C LEU A 103 0.15 1.32 -21.55
N THR A 104 1.25 2.05 -21.46
CA THR A 104 1.46 3.32 -22.14
C THR A 104 2.55 3.12 -23.20
N PRO A 105 2.21 3.08 -24.51
CA PRO A 105 3.20 2.91 -25.55
C PRO A 105 4.07 4.14 -25.65
N VAL A 106 5.36 3.94 -25.88
CA VAL A 106 6.36 5.00 -26.04
C VAL A 106 7.18 4.70 -27.28
N ASP A 107 7.37 5.69 -28.17
CA ASP A 107 8.22 5.54 -29.34
C ASP A 107 9.72 5.75 -29.04
N SER A 108 10.56 5.50 -30.00
CA SER A 108 12.02 5.66 -29.89
C SER A 108 12.48 7.11 -29.70
N ARG A 109 11.61 8.08 -29.93
CA ARG A 109 11.84 9.50 -29.70
C ARG A 109 11.28 9.99 -28.37
N GLY A 110 10.61 9.12 -27.61
CA GLY A 110 10.08 9.39 -26.27
C GLY A 110 8.65 9.96 -26.25
N ALA A 111 7.93 10.04 -27.39
CA ALA A 111 6.52 10.43 -27.36
C ALA A 111 5.68 9.30 -26.76
N GLN A 112 4.74 9.68 -25.89
CA GLN A 112 3.85 8.75 -25.19
C GLN A 112 2.47 8.75 -25.86
N GLY A 113 1.98 7.56 -26.16
CA GLY A 113 0.64 7.34 -26.66
C GLY A 113 -0.41 7.31 -25.56
N THR A 114 -1.66 7.10 -25.96
CA THR A 114 -2.78 6.93 -25.01
C THR A 114 -2.63 5.61 -24.28
N PRO A 115 -2.71 5.61 -22.93
CA PRO A 115 -2.68 4.37 -22.17
C PRO A 115 -3.86 3.45 -22.50
N VAL A 116 -3.59 2.16 -22.63
CA VAL A 116 -4.57 1.11 -22.89
C VAL A 116 -4.56 0.11 -21.75
N TRP A 117 -5.76 -0.33 -21.32
CA TRP A 117 -5.93 -1.34 -20.29
C TRP A 117 -6.16 -2.72 -20.89
N SER A 118 -5.58 -3.74 -20.26
CA SER A 118 -5.94 -5.14 -20.54
C SER A 118 -7.29 -5.49 -19.92
N GLU A 119 -7.89 -6.61 -20.40
CA GLU A 119 -8.92 -7.29 -19.63
C GLU A 119 -8.36 -7.78 -18.30
N PRO A 120 -9.17 -7.81 -17.23
CA PRO A 120 -8.76 -8.35 -15.94
C PRO A 120 -8.60 -9.87 -15.97
N VAL A 121 -7.58 -10.38 -15.28
CA VAL A 121 -7.34 -11.81 -15.06
C VAL A 121 -7.42 -12.09 -13.56
N PHE A 122 -8.09 -13.18 -13.17
CA PHE A 122 -8.19 -13.56 -11.75
C PHE A 122 -6.93 -14.30 -11.30
N VAL A 123 -6.35 -13.89 -10.18
CA VAL A 123 -5.24 -14.58 -9.53
C VAL A 123 -5.81 -15.63 -8.59
N ALA A 124 -5.57 -16.89 -8.90
CA ALA A 124 -6.12 -18.02 -8.14
C ALA A 124 -5.58 -18.07 -6.71
N PHE A 125 -6.40 -18.63 -5.80
CA PHE A 125 -5.91 -19.01 -4.47
C PHE A 125 -5.05 -20.26 -4.60
N THR A 126 -3.86 -20.24 -3.99
CA THR A 126 -2.87 -21.33 -4.09
C THR A 126 -2.73 -22.14 -2.81
N SER A 127 -3.21 -21.62 -1.68
CA SER A 127 -3.07 -22.26 -0.37
C SER A 127 -4.37 -22.24 0.44
N THR A 128 -4.51 -23.21 1.34
CA THR A 128 -5.51 -23.19 2.41
C THR A 128 -4.88 -22.57 3.65
N VAL A 129 -5.57 -21.60 4.24
CA VAL A 129 -5.11 -20.88 5.45
C VAL A 129 -5.59 -21.62 6.68
N ASP A 130 -4.68 -21.97 7.61
CA ASP A 130 -5.04 -22.47 8.92
C ASP A 130 -5.50 -21.32 9.84
N LYS A 131 -6.75 -21.38 10.28
CA LYS A 131 -7.41 -20.34 11.09
C LYS A 131 -7.50 -20.72 12.57
N THR A 132 -6.95 -21.85 12.98
CA THR A 132 -7.18 -22.44 14.30
C THR A 132 -6.67 -21.55 15.43
N GLU A 133 -5.42 -21.11 15.35
CA GLU A 133 -4.82 -20.25 16.39
C GLU A 133 -5.49 -18.88 16.46
N PHE A 134 -5.82 -18.31 15.30
CA PHE A 134 -6.49 -17.01 15.28
C PHE A 134 -7.90 -17.09 15.86
N ARG A 135 -8.63 -18.16 15.58
CA ARG A 135 -9.96 -18.39 16.20
C ARG A 135 -9.86 -18.46 17.70
N ALA A 136 -8.89 -19.24 18.25
CA ALA A 136 -8.66 -19.35 19.67
C ALA A 136 -8.36 -17.99 20.33
N LEU A 137 -7.54 -17.15 19.67
CA LEU A 137 -7.23 -15.81 20.15
C LEU A 137 -8.45 -14.88 20.17
N VAL A 138 -9.32 -14.97 19.16
CA VAL A 138 -10.58 -14.19 19.11
C VAL A 138 -11.54 -14.66 20.21
N ASP A 139 -11.65 -15.96 20.45
CA ASP A 139 -12.50 -16.52 21.51
C ASP A 139 -11.99 -16.13 22.91
N GLU A 140 -10.66 -16.11 23.13
CA GLU A 140 -10.05 -15.58 24.35
C GLU A 140 -10.42 -14.10 24.57
N ALA A 141 -10.32 -13.28 23.53
CA ALA A 141 -10.66 -11.87 23.62
C ALA A 141 -12.14 -11.65 23.95
N LYS A 142 -13.04 -12.42 23.34
CA LYS A 142 -14.48 -12.39 23.67
C LYS A 142 -14.74 -12.68 25.14
N ALA A 143 -14.15 -13.76 25.66
CA ALA A 143 -14.31 -14.14 27.08
C ALA A 143 -13.79 -13.04 28.02
N LYS A 144 -12.69 -12.37 27.62
CA LYS A 144 -12.12 -11.27 28.40
C LYS A 144 -13.00 -10.02 28.39
N VAL A 145 -13.61 -9.70 27.23
CA VAL A 145 -14.58 -8.60 27.12
C VAL A 145 -15.85 -8.89 27.90
N GLU A 146 -16.36 -10.11 27.86
CA GLU A 146 -17.54 -10.52 28.62
C GLU A 146 -17.32 -10.41 30.14
N ALA A 147 -16.10 -10.71 30.59
CA ALA A 147 -15.74 -10.60 32.03
C ALA A 147 -15.32 -9.17 32.43
N ALA A 148 -15.19 -8.24 31.49
CA ALA A 148 -14.71 -6.91 31.76
C ALA A 148 -15.73 -6.07 32.53
N GLN A 149 -15.25 -5.36 33.54
CA GLN A 149 -16.05 -4.36 34.26
C GLN A 149 -15.79 -2.97 33.67
N ILE A 150 -16.87 -2.23 33.39
CA ILE A 150 -16.82 -0.90 32.83
C ILE A 150 -16.84 0.11 33.98
N GLY A 151 -15.91 1.06 33.97
CA GLY A 151 -15.79 2.13 34.93
C GLY A 151 -14.42 2.79 34.95
N ASP A 152 -14.21 3.62 35.96
CA ASP A 152 -12.96 4.38 36.11
C ASP A 152 -12.07 3.84 37.24
N GLU A 153 -12.53 2.78 37.92
CA GLU A 153 -11.78 2.17 39.00
C GLU A 153 -10.63 1.28 38.51
N PRO A 154 -9.65 0.98 39.38
CA PRO A 154 -8.57 0.05 39.06
C PRO A 154 -9.07 -1.30 38.59
N GLY A 155 -8.50 -1.80 37.50
CA GLY A 155 -8.90 -3.08 36.92
C GLY A 155 -10.12 -3.04 36.01
N GLN A 156 -10.77 -1.89 35.86
CA GLN A 156 -11.89 -1.66 34.95
C GLN A 156 -11.41 -1.09 33.57
N TRP A 157 -12.28 -1.10 32.59
CA TRP A 157 -12.06 -0.49 31.28
C TRP A 157 -13.06 0.62 31.04
N THR A 158 -12.67 1.63 30.29
CA THR A 158 -13.61 2.64 29.80
C THR A 158 -14.56 2.03 28.77
N GLN A 159 -15.78 2.56 28.66
CA GLN A 159 -16.73 2.15 27.61
C GLN A 159 -16.10 2.23 26.21
N LYS A 160 -15.30 3.27 25.95
CA LYS A 160 -14.60 3.45 24.69
C LYS A 160 -13.65 2.28 24.35
N GLU A 161 -12.91 1.74 25.32
CA GLU A 161 -12.02 0.60 25.06
C GLU A 161 -12.83 -0.68 24.80
N ILE A 162 -13.95 -0.87 25.49
CA ILE A 162 -14.88 -1.98 25.22
C ILE A 162 -15.46 -1.89 23.81
N ASP A 163 -15.90 -0.70 23.38
CA ASP A 163 -16.44 -0.49 22.02
C ASP A 163 -15.41 -0.78 20.95
N LEU A 164 -14.15 -0.32 21.15
CA LEU A 164 -13.05 -0.53 20.20
C LEU A 164 -12.67 -2.01 20.05
N ILE A 165 -12.57 -2.75 21.18
CA ILE A 165 -12.23 -4.18 21.08
C ILE A 165 -13.40 -4.97 20.51
N THR A 166 -14.64 -4.62 20.82
CA THR A 166 -15.83 -5.25 20.26
C THR A 166 -15.88 -5.10 18.76
N ALA A 167 -15.58 -3.91 18.23
CA ALA A 167 -15.47 -3.68 16.80
C ALA A 167 -14.34 -4.52 16.18
N ALA A 168 -13.18 -4.59 16.83
CA ALA A 168 -12.06 -5.40 16.34
C ALA A 168 -12.36 -6.90 16.34
N ILE A 169 -13.14 -7.41 17.32
CA ILE A 169 -13.64 -8.78 17.34
C ILE A 169 -14.55 -9.05 16.13
N ALA A 170 -15.48 -8.14 15.82
CA ALA A 170 -16.36 -8.28 14.69
C ALA A 170 -15.57 -8.31 13.35
N ASP A 171 -14.56 -7.47 13.20
CA ASP A 171 -13.66 -7.48 12.04
C ASP A 171 -12.88 -8.79 11.94
N ALA A 172 -12.38 -9.32 13.05
CA ALA A 172 -11.67 -10.59 13.10
C ALA A 172 -12.59 -11.78 12.74
N GLU A 173 -13.83 -11.77 13.20
CA GLU A 173 -14.84 -12.76 12.81
C GLU A 173 -15.14 -12.71 11.32
N ALA A 174 -15.22 -11.52 10.72
CA ALA A 174 -15.38 -11.36 9.29
C ALA A 174 -14.19 -11.95 8.52
N VAL A 175 -12.95 -11.78 9.01
CA VAL A 175 -11.76 -12.43 8.44
C VAL A 175 -11.83 -13.95 8.54
N LEU A 176 -12.22 -14.48 9.70
CA LEU A 176 -12.38 -15.93 9.94
C LEU A 176 -13.48 -16.55 9.07
N ALA A 177 -14.52 -15.79 8.73
CA ALA A 177 -15.63 -16.25 7.90
C ALA A 177 -15.31 -16.28 6.40
N LYS A 178 -14.29 -15.54 5.94
CA LYS A 178 -13.90 -15.56 4.52
C LYS A 178 -13.34 -16.95 4.14
N ASP A 179 -13.90 -17.53 3.08
CA ASP A 179 -13.42 -18.79 2.52
C ASP A 179 -13.74 -18.84 1.02
N PRO A 180 -12.77 -18.85 0.12
CA PRO A 180 -11.32 -18.79 0.41
C PRO A 180 -10.84 -17.39 0.85
N ILE A 181 -9.67 -17.35 1.48
CA ILE A 181 -8.94 -16.12 1.82
C ILE A 181 -7.45 -16.33 1.49
N SER A 182 -6.78 -15.29 1.00
CA SER A 182 -5.33 -15.33 0.78
C SER A 182 -4.58 -15.33 2.12
N GLN A 183 -3.41 -15.97 2.17
CA GLN A 183 -2.54 -15.90 3.35
C GLN A 183 -2.20 -14.44 3.70
N TYR A 184 -1.94 -13.61 2.69
CA TYR A 184 -1.63 -12.20 2.89
C TYR A 184 -2.77 -11.43 3.57
N ASP A 185 -4.01 -11.57 3.08
CA ASP A 185 -5.16 -10.86 3.66
C ASP A 185 -5.50 -11.39 5.05
N PHE A 186 -5.30 -12.70 5.29
CA PHE A 186 -5.46 -13.31 6.61
C PHE A 186 -4.43 -12.75 7.60
N ASP A 187 -3.15 -12.71 7.24
CA ASP A 187 -2.08 -12.19 8.10
C ASP A 187 -2.30 -10.71 8.46
N LEU A 188 -2.81 -9.90 7.51
CA LEU A 188 -3.21 -8.51 7.78
C LEU A 188 -4.34 -8.44 8.83
N GLY A 189 -5.34 -9.30 8.71
CA GLY A 189 -6.44 -9.38 9.69
C GLY A 189 -5.95 -9.78 11.07
N VAL A 190 -5.09 -10.81 11.14
CA VAL A 190 -4.46 -11.25 12.39
C VAL A 190 -3.67 -10.12 13.05
N ALA A 191 -2.80 -9.43 12.27
CA ALA A 191 -1.98 -8.34 12.79
C ALA A 191 -2.81 -7.16 13.29
N ALA A 192 -3.88 -6.79 12.57
CA ALA A 192 -4.81 -5.74 12.99
C ALA A 192 -5.50 -6.07 14.30
N PHE A 193 -6.00 -7.31 14.43
CA PHE A 193 -6.65 -7.78 15.64
C PHE A 193 -5.68 -7.85 16.82
N GLN A 194 -4.49 -8.43 16.65
CA GLN A 194 -3.46 -8.51 17.70
C GLN A 194 -3.10 -7.13 18.26
N LYS A 195 -2.99 -6.13 17.39
CA LYS A 195 -2.73 -4.74 17.79
C LYS A 195 -3.88 -4.19 18.66
N ALA A 196 -5.12 -4.42 18.25
CA ALA A 196 -6.30 -3.97 18.98
C ALA A 196 -6.42 -4.69 20.34
N TYR A 197 -6.19 -6.00 20.37
CA TYR A 197 -6.25 -6.80 21.59
C TYR A 197 -5.14 -6.46 22.59
N THR A 198 -3.91 -6.27 22.09
CA THR A 198 -2.79 -5.80 22.92
C THR A 198 -3.11 -4.44 23.53
N ARG A 199 -3.66 -3.51 22.75
CA ARG A 199 -4.10 -2.21 23.24
C ARG A 199 -5.15 -2.36 24.34
N PHE A 200 -6.18 -3.16 24.14
CA PHE A 200 -7.22 -3.44 25.11
C PHE A 200 -6.64 -4.00 26.44
N CYS A 201 -5.72 -4.97 26.34
CA CYS A 201 -5.06 -5.54 27.51
C CYS A 201 -4.23 -4.51 28.30
N ASN A 202 -3.60 -3.56 27.60
CA ASN A 202 -2.75 -2.55 28.23
C ASN A 202 -3.52 -1.33 28.75
N ASN A 203 -4.75 -1.11 28.31
CA ASN A 203 -5.57 0.05 28.66
C ASN A 203 -6.60 -0.27 29.78
N GLN A 204 -6.43 -1.37 30.48
CA GLN A 204 -7.11 -1.56 31.75
C GLN A 204 -6.70 -0.43 32.69
N ASN A 205 -7.65 0.23 33.32
CA ASN A 205 -7.35 1.31 34.25
C ASN A 205 -6.33 0.79 35.29
N ALA A 206 -5.10 1.26 35.17
CA ALA A 206 -4.15 1.15 36.24
C ALA A 206 -4.83 1.85 37.41
N GLY A 207 -4.92 1.20 38.56
CA GLY A 207 -5.30 1.88 39.78
C GLY A 207 -4.57 3.22 39.79
N THR A 208 -5.20 4.26 40.26
CA THR A 208 -4.39 5.35 40.76
C THR A 208 -3.34 4.65 41.59
N ALA A 209 -2.14 4.55 41.05
CA ALA A 209 -1.05 4.16 41.88
C ALA A 209 -1.15 5.15 43.03
N THR A 210 -1.46 4.64 44.17
CA THR A 210 -1.10 5.27 45.42
C THR A 210 0.42 5.30 45.58
N ASP A 211 1.11 4.78 44.63
CA ASP A 211 2.38 5.13 44.05
C ASP A 211 2.26 6.24 42.99
N VAL A 212 1.45 7.24 43.26
CA VAL A 212 1.97 8.59 43.09
C VAL A 212 3.05 8.67 44.18
N ILE A 213 3.99 7.70 44.09
CA ILE A 213 5.20 7.83 44.78
C ILE A 213 5.52 9.24 44.41
N GLU A 214 4.92 10.19 45.31
CA GLU A 214 6.14 10.51 45.91
C GLU A 214 7.03 11.08 44.84
N ILE A 215 6.40 11.56 43.71
CA ILE A 215 6.94 12.73 43.02
C ILE A 215 7.14 13.82 44.10
N ASP A 216 6.30 13.90 45.10
CA ASP A 216 6.54 14.76 46.24
C ASP A 216 7.70 14.30 47.10
N ALA A 217 7.88 13.02 47.39
CA ALA A 217 9.08 12.54 48.08
C ALA A 217 10.34 12.61 47.25
N LEU A 218 10.24 12.46 45.91
CA LEU A 218 11.31 12.68 44.94
C LEU A 218 11.60 14.17 44.74
N ILE A 219 10.61 15.05 44.92
CA ILE A 219 10.77 16.50 44.85
C ILE A 219 11.38 17.03 46.16
N GLU A 220 11.09 16.38 47.29
CA GLU A 220 11.67 16.74 48.57
C GLU A 220 13.16 16.34 48.71
N ASP A 221 13.63 15.34 47.95
CA ASP A 221 15.05 15.00 47.92
C ASP A 221 15.80 15.93 46.96
N THR A 222 15.85 17.20 47.29
CA THR A 222 16.51 18.24 46.52
C THR A 222 18.04 18.05 46.47
N GLU A 223 18.63 17.17 47.30
CA GLU A 223 20.06 16.88 47.28
C GLU A 223 20.49 16.09 46.04
N ASN A 224 19.55 15.34 45.44
CA ASN A 224 19.82 14.56 44.23
C ASN A 224 19.46 15.29 42.92
N TRP A 225 18.97 16.52 43.00
CA TRP A 225 18.66 17.33 41.85
C TRP A 225 19.78 18.26 41.48
N THR A 226 20.31 18.13 40.28
CA THR A 226 21.25 19.12 39.70
C THR A 226 20.58 19.85 38.56
N PRO A 227 20.66 21.21 38.53
CA PRO A 227 20.21 21.97 37.38
C PRO A 227 21.02 21.57 36.15
N TYR A 228 20.38 21.27 35.03
CA TYR A 228 21.05 21.05 33.76
C TYR A 228 21.53 22.37 33.19
N SER A 229 22.82 22.62 33.26
CA SER A 229 23.42 23.90 32.86
C SER A 229 23.46 24.17 31.36
N GLY A 230 23.04 23.22 30.52
CA GLY A 230 23.07 23.32 29.05
C GLY A 230 21.74 23.72 28.39
N ASN A 231 20.66 23.84 29.14
CA ASN A 231 19.37 24.18 28.59
C ASN A 231 18.86 25.50 29.16
N LYS A 232 18.73 26.51 28.34
CA LYS A 232 18.20 27.83 28.72
C LYS A 232 16.78 27.81 29.33
N ALA A 233 16.16 26.67 29.43
CA ALA A 233 14.82 26.47 29.99
C ALA A 233 14.79 25.94 31.43
N GLY A 234 15.93 25.75 32.10
CA GLY A 234 16.01 25.47 33.54
C GLY A 234 15.30 24.18 34.00
N LYS A 235 15.25 23.12 33.15
CA LYS A 235 14.67 21.84 33.58
C LYS A 235 15.66 21.07 34.47
N PRO A 236 15.25 20.63 35.67
CA PRO A 236 16.07 19.80 36.51
C PRO A 236 16.24 18.39 35.91
N THR A 237 17.42 17.79 36.07
CA THR A 237 17.69 16.39 35.71
C THR A 237 17.96 15.57 36.95
N PHE A 238 17.44 14.36 36.98
CA PHE A 238 17.79 13.37 37.99
C PHE A 238 19.22 12.88 37.79
N LYS A 239 20.00 12.81 38.85
CA LYS A 239 21.17 11.94 38.91
C LYS A 239 20.65 10.55 39.26
N GLY A 240 20.68 9.64 38.32
CA GLY A 240 20.50 8.24 38.61
C GLY A 240 21.55 7.75 39.58
N GLY A 241 21.12 7.13 40.66
CA GLY A 241 21.99 6.36 41.53
C GLY A 241 22.30 5.00 40.89
#